data_d0c90a2871076858ae79bc018c485ce6
#
_entry.id   d0c90a2871076858ae79bc018c485ce6
#
_cell.length_a   1.000
_cell.length_b   1.000
_cell.length_c   1.000
_cell.angle_alpha   90.00
_cell.angle_beta   90.00
_cell.angle_gamma   90.00
#
_symmetry.space_group_name_H-M   'P 1'
#
loop_
_entity.id
_entity.type
_entity.pdbx_description
1 polymer ?
#
loop_
_entity_poly.entity_id
_entity_poly.type
_entity_poly.pdbx_seq_one_letter_code
_entity_poly.pdbx_strand_id
1 'polypeptide(L)'
;MRRAVIARVMITVMIMLSFLVVGSDCAVHVHASEKDQDDSYSYHNKVIIKDYADVLTKSQEEQLMETLQETARYCNVLCEISEFAFHSSAYHAESSYKRELGTLDGVMFLIDLYNRQIYIYSYGEPYKIITKTNAYTITDNVYEYASEEKYFECANEAFKQINTLLAGEEISRPMKHISNILLAIIFSILLNYLLLKKTSKVHDMGSKNLLIGTKVSYNMNQKYDMLTETRSTRSGSGGHGGIGGGGFGGGGIGGGGGGHSF
;
A
#
# COMPACT_ATOMS: atom_id res chain seq x y z
N MET A 1 -1.35 -29.89 -36.78
CA MET A 1 -1.43 -28.48 -36.40
C MET A 1 -1.77 -28.25 -34.93
N ARG A 2 -2.77 -28.88 -34.30
CA ARG A 2 -3.13 -28.68 -32.88
C ARG A 2 -2.00 -28.93 -31.87
N ARG A 3 -1.18 -29.99 -32.10
CA ARG A 3 -0.05 -30.31 -31.18
C ARG A 3 1.07 -29.26 -31.18
N ALA A 4 1.34 -28.62 -32.33
CA ALA A 4 2.34 -27.57 -32.44
C ALA A 4 1.89 -26.25 -31.75
N VAL A 5 0.60 -25.95 -31.73
CA VAL A 5 0.03 -24.80 -31.06
C VAL A 5 0.06 -25.00 -29.54
N ILE A 6 -0.29 -26.19 -29.06
CA ILE A 6 -0.24 -26.53 -27.64
C ILE A 6 1.20 -26.48 -27.11
N ALA A 7 2.17 -27.02 -27.87
CA ALA A 7 3.57 -26.95 -27.50
C ALA A 7 4.10 -25.50 -27.41
N ARG A 8 3.70 -24.62 -28.31
CA ARG A 8 4.08 -23.19 -28.28
C ARG A 8 3.46 -22.46 -27.10
N VAL A 9 2.21 -22.75 -26.77
CA VAL A 9 1.54 -22.19 -25.59
C VAL A 9 2.20 -22.65 -24.30
N MET A 10 2.57 -23.93 -24.20
CA MET A 10 3.29 -24.47 -23.04
C MET A 10 4.67 -23.84 -22.88
N ILE A 11 5.40 -23.61 -23.96
CA ILE A 11 6.71 -22.95 -23.93
C ILE A 11 6.59 -21.48 -23.48
N THR A 12 5.59 -20.75 -23.95
CA THR A 12 5.37 -19.35 -23.51
C THR A 12 4.95 -19.26 -22.05
N VAL A 13 4.16 -20.20 -21.54
CA VAL A 13 3.80 -20.30 -20.12
C VAL A 13 5.01 -20.63 -19.26
N MET A 14 5.87 -21.57 -19.73
CA MET A 14 7.12 -21.92 -19.03
C MET A 14 8.09 -20.72 -18.97
N ILE A 15 8.22 -19.95 -20.03
CA ILE A 15 9.07 -18.75 -20.07
C ILE A 15 8.50 -17.66 -19.14
N MET A 16 7.18 -17.49 -19.06
CA MET A 16 6.54 -16.58 -18.12
C MET A 16 6.74 -17.00 -16.67
N LEU A 17 6.66 -18.30 -16.36
CA LEU A 17 6.95 -18.81 -15.01
C LEU A 17 8.43 -18.63 -14.61
N SER A 18 9.36 -18.76 -15.54
CA SER A 18 10.79 -18.55 -15.26
C SER A 18 11.13 -17.07 -14.97
N PHE A 19 10.42 -16.12 -15.55
CA PHE A 19 10.57 -14.69 -15.23
C PHE A 19 10.00 -14.31 -13.84
N LEU A 20 9.05 -15.09 -13.32
CA LEU A 20 8.50 -14.88 -11.97
C LEU A 20 9.47 -15.32 -10.86
N VAL A 21 10.40 -16.24 -11.16
CA VAL A 21 11.34 -16.79 -10.18
C VAL A 21 12.66 -15.99 -10.11
N VAL A 22 13.01 -15.23 -11.14
CA VAL A 22 14.29 -14.48 -11.23
C VAL A 22 14.21 -13.06 -10.60
N GLY A 23 13.05 -12.64 -10.10
CA GLY A 23 12.84 -11.30 -9.56
C GLY A 23 13.23 -11.07 -8.10
N SER A 24 13.88 -12.00 -7.41
CA SER A 24 14.11 -11.88 -5.97
C SER A 24 15.54 -11.68 -5.48
N ASP A 25 16.52 -11.51 -6.38
CA ASP A 25 17.90 -11.27 -5.93
C ASP A 25 18.53 -10.10 -6.71
N CYS A 26 18.11 -8.88 -6.42
CA CYS A 26 18.91 -7.69 -6.71
C CYS A 26 19.36 -7.10 -5.38
N ALA A 27 20.33 -7.77 -4.75
CA ALA A 27 21.10 -7.17 -3.68
C ALA A 27 22.03 -6.11 -4.31
N VAL A 28 21.59 -4.87 -4.27
CA VAL A 28 22.45 -3.73 -4.56
C VAL A 28 23.38 -3.55 -3.37
N HIS A 29 24.65 -3.94 -3.54
CA HIS A 29 25.72 -3.54 -2.64
C HIS A 29 25.93 -2.05 -2.80
N VAL A 30 25.36 -1.27 -1.88
CA VAL A 30 25.72 0.14 -1.71
C VAL A 30 26.94 0.20 -0.82
N HIS A 31 28.04 0.70 -1.38
CA HIS A 31 29.20 1.08 -0.59
C HIS A 31 28.80 2.14 0.42
N ALA A 32 28.86 1.79 1.70
CA ALA A 32 28.79 2.74 2.79
C ALA A 32 29.99 3.69 2.67
N SER A 33 29.71 4.95 2.36
CA SER A 33 30.68 6.01 2.53
C SER A 33 30.82 6.24 4.04
N GLU A 34 31.97 5.85 4.55
CA GLU A 34 32.41 6.17 5.91
C GLU A 34 32.48 7.69 6.03
N LYS A 35 31.45 8.28 6.65
CA LYS A 35 31.48 9.68 7.06
C LYS A 35 32.12 9.73 8.41
N ASP A 36 33.28 10.37 8.45
CA ASP A 36 34.01 10.74 9.69
C ASP A 36 33.02 11.32 10.70
N GLN A 37 32.88 10.62 11.81
CA GLN A 37 32.10 11.04 12.98
C GLN A 37 32.95 12.10 13.69
N ASP A 38 32.61 13.36 13.49
CA ASP A 38 33.11 14.46 14.34
C ASP A 38 32.27 14.45 15.63
N ASP A 39 32.86 13.82 16.66
CA ASP A 39 32.32 13.64 18.02
C ASP A 39 32.37 14.94 18.84
N SER A 40 31.71 16.01 18.41
CA SER A 40 31.83 17.27 19.15
C SER A 40 30.56 18.12 19.23
N TYR A 41 29.37 17.56 19.25
CA TYR A 41 28.19 18.24 19.80
C TYR A 41 27.23 17.20 20.35
N SER A 42 27.34 16.93 21.65
CA SER A 42 26.34 16.15 22.39
C SER A 42 25.04 16.94 22.54
N TYR A 43 24.31 17.12 21.46
CA TYR A 43 22.88 17.41 21.54
C TYR A 43 22.19 16.12 22.00
N HIS A 44 21.89 16.07 23.31
CA HIS A 44 21.09 14.97 23.86
C HIS A 44 19.66 15.18 23.38
N ASN A 45 19.31 14.59 22.23
CA ASN A 45 17.94 14.53 21.78
C ASN A 45 17.08 13.84 22.85
N LYS A 46 15.86 14.33 23.05
CA LYS A 46 14.94 13.78 24.03
C LYS A 46 14.36 12.47 23.51
N VAL A 47 14.30 11.48 24.40
CA VAL A 47 13.55 10.24 24.19
C VAL A 47 12.44 10.18 25.23
N ILE A 48 11.21 10.08 24.78
CA ILE A 48 10.03 10.07 25.64
C ILE A 48 9.15 8.89 25.25
N ILE A 49 8.82 8.04 26.23
CA ILE A 49 7.81 6.99 26.11
C ILE A 49 6.68 7.34 27.05
N LYS A 50 5.44 7.28 26.56
CA LYS A 50 4.22 7.50 27.34
C LYS A 50 3.23 6.38 27.03
N ASP A 51 3.18 5.43 27.93
CA ASP A 51 2.15 4.39 27.92
C ASP A 51 1.04 4.76 28.90
N TYR A 52 0.03 5.50 28.40
CA TYR A 52 -1.13 5.88 29.23
C TYR A 52 -2.14 4.74 29.36
N ALA A 53 -2.04 3.72 28.53
CA ALA A 53 -2.94 2.57 28.53
C ALA A 53 -2.40 1.40 29.37
N ASP A 54 -1.13 1.51 29.86
CA ASP A 54 -0.44 0.48 30.66
C ASP A 54 -0.44 -0.90 29.96
N VAL A 55 -0.22 -0.89 28.63
CA VAL A 55 -0.25 -2.11 27.80
C VAL A 55 1.15 -2.70 27.58
N LEU A 56 2.20 -1.97 27.89
CA LEU A 56 3.57 -2.44 27.81
C LEU A 56 4.07 -2.99 29.15
N THR A 57 4.78 -4.10 29.10
CA THR A 57 5.53 -4.56 30.26
C THR A 57 6.81 -3.75 30.44
N LYS A 58 7.35 -3.67 31.66
CA LYS A 58 8.61 -2.97 31.93
C LYS A 58 9.78 -3.43 31.04
N SER A 59 9.85 -4.73 30.77
CA SER A 59 10.89 -5.27 29.88
C SER A 59 10.70 -4.81 28.43
N GLN A 60 9.45 -4.64 27.98
CA GLN A 60 9.14 -4.11 26.65
C GLN A 60 9.43 -2.62 26.56
N GLU A 61 9.14 -1.85 27.61
CA GLU A 61 9.51 -0.43 27.68
C GLU A 61 11.04 -0.24 27.62
N GLU A 62 11.81 -1.07 28.34
CA GLU A 62 13.29 -1.04 28.31
C GLU A 62 13.82 -1.35 26.90
N GLN A 63 13.30 -2.39 26.24
CA GLN A 63 13.68 -2.74 24.86
C GLN A 63 13.27 -1.66 23.85
N LEU A 64 12.08 -1.09 24.02
CA LEU A 64 11.62 0.01 23.18
C LEU A 64 12.50 1.24 23.37
N MET A 65 12.90 1.54 24.61
CA MET A 65 13.80 2.64 24.92
C MET A 65 15.15 2.51 24.19
N GLU A 66 15.71 1.31 24.08
CA GLU A 66 16.95 1.06 23.32
C GLU A 66 16.77 1.42 21.84
N THR A 67 15.65 0.97 21.22
CA THR A 67 15.35 1.28 19.82
C THR A 67 15.12 2.78 19.59
N LEU A 68 14.44 3.44 20.52
CA LEU A 68 14.24 4.90 20.46
C LEU A 68 15.54 5.67 20.62
N GLN A 69 16.49 5.20 21.45
CA GLN A 69 17.79 5.80 21.61
C GLN A 69 18.62 5.76 20.33
N GLU A 70 18.51 4.71 19.54
CA GLU A 70 19.13 4.65 18.21
C GLU A 70 18.57 5.75 17.29
N THR A 71 17.25 5.92 17.27
CA THR A 71 16.59 6.97 16.49
C THR A 71 16.92 8.37 17.03
N ALA A 72 17.15 8.49 18.34
CA ALA A 72 17.52 9.75 18.99
C ALA A 72 18.91 10.27 18.59
N ARG A 73 19.72 9.48 17.91
CA ARG A 73 20.97 9.97 17.28
C ARG A 73 20.68 11.02 16.19
N TYR A 74 19.49 11.00 15.62
CA TYR A 74 19.11 11.86 14.50
C TYR A 74 18.19 13.02 14.92
N CYS A 75 17.26 12.80 15.85
CA CYS A 75 16.24 13.78 16.23
C CYS A 75 15.59 13.44 17.58
N ASN A 76 14.74 14.34 18.09
CA ASN A 76 13.95 14.05 19.28
C ASN A 76 12.86 13.00 18.95
N VAL A 77 12.56 12.14 19.91
CA VAL A 77 11.70 10.97 19.71
C VAL A 77 10.62 10.89 20.78
N LEU A 78 9.39 10.69 20.36
CA LEU A 78 8.23 10.51 21.24
C LEU A 78 7.45 9.27 20.80
N CYS A 79 7.23 8.34 21.70
CA CYS A 79 6.27 7.24 21.54
C CYS A 79 5.13 7.43 22.54
N GLU A 80 3.90 7.40 22.06
CA GLU A 80 2.72 7.52 22.92
C GLU A 80 1.70 6.42 22.59
N ILE A 81 1.22 5.72 23.63
CA ILE A 81 0.12 4.77 23.56
C ILE A 81 -0.98 5.32 24.44
N SER A 82 -2.18 5.51 23.90
CA SER A 82 -3.21 6.28 24.58
C SER A 82 -4.62 5.84 24.22
N GLU A 83 -5.51 5.87 25.21
CA GLU A 83 -6.97 5.67 25.05
C GLU A 83 -7.75 7.00 25.11
N PHE A 84 -7.09 8.14 25.10
CA PHE A 84 -7.77 9.42 25.22
C PHE A 84 -8.64 9.74 24.02
N ALA A 85 -9.86 10.23 24.29
CA ALA A 85 -10.83 10.61 23.28
C ALA A 85 -10.43 11.92 22.59
N PHE A 86 -9.83 11.83 21.40
CA PHE A 86 -9.59 12.97 20.54
C PHE A 86 -10.43 12.86 19.26
N HIS A 87 -10.69 14.00 18.61
CA HIS A 87 -11.47 14.05 17.36
C HIS A 87 -10.80 13.30 16.20
N SER A 88 -9.46 13.22 16.22
CA SER A 88 -8.68 12.45 15.27
C SER A 88 -7.29 12.18 15.81
N SER A 89 -6.70 11.07 15.41
CA SER A 89 -5.33 10.69 15.77
C SER A 89 -4.29 11.67 15.25
N ALA A 90 -4.55 12.32 14.11
CA ALA A 90 -3.68 13.38 13.58
C ALA A 90 -3.61 14.58 14.52
N TYR A 91 -4.75 15.06 15.01
CA TYR A 91 -4.82 16.16 15.97
C TYR A 91 -4.23 15.75 17.32
N HIS A 92 -4.48 14.52 17.76
CA HIS A 92 -3.89 13.97 18.97
C HIS A 92 -2.37 13.98 18.88
N ALA A 93 -1.79 13.39 17.83
CA ALA A 93 -0.35 13.34 17.63
C ALA A 93 0.29 14.75 17.59
N GLU A 94 -0.29 15.68 16.81
CA GLU A 94 0.21 17.04 16.72
C GLU A 94 0.18 17.75 18.07
N SER A 95 -0.92 17.64 18.83
CA SER A 95 -1.07 18.31 20.12
C SER A 95 -0.16 17.73 21.18
N SER A 96 -0.01 16.41 21.24
CA SER A 96 0.92 15.74 22.14
C SER A 96 2.37 16.06 21.80
N TYR A 97 2.73 16.05 20.52
CA TYR A 97 4.05 16.45 20.07
C TYR A 97 4.40 17.86 20.52
N LYS A 98 3.51 18.82 20.24
CA LYS A 98 3.71 20.23 20.65
C LYS A 98 3.81 20.42 22.16
N ARG A 99 3.07 19.63 22.92
CA ARG A 99 3.12 19.68 24.40
C ARG A 99 4.45 19.18 24.94
N GLU A 100 5.02 18.12 24.38
CA GLU A 100 6.21 17.46 24.91
C GLU A 100 7.52 17.98 24.30
N LEU A 101 7.51 18.25 23.01
CA LEU A 101 8.70 18.65 22.24
C LEU A 101 8.63 20.09 21.72
N GLY A 102 7.45 20.72 21.71
CA GLY A 102 7.29 22.08 21.25
C GLY A 102 7.57 22.23 19.76
N THR A 103 8.61 23.02 19.45
CA THR A 103 9.11 23.27 18.08
C THR A 103 10.46 22.61 17.83
N LEU A 104 10.88 21.66 18.64
CA LEU A 104 12.09 20.91 18.40
C LEU A 104 11.91 19.95 17.24
N ASP A 105 12.97 19.72 16.48
CA ASP A 105 12.98 18.74 15.41
C ASP A 105 12.79 17.33 15.95
N GLY A 106 11.86 16.55 15.39
CA GLY A 106 11.63 15.21 15.91
C GLY A 106 10.56 14.43 15.20
N VAL A 107 10.37 13.21 15.70
CA VAL A 107 9.36 12.24 15.23
C VAL A 107 8.57 11.71 16.42
N MET A 108 7.26 11.56 16.23
CA MET A 108 6.34 10.93 17.16
C MET A 108 5.65 9.74 16.50
N PHE A 109 5.57 8.64 17.23
CA PHE A 109 4.69 7.52 16.91
C PHE A 109 3.59 7.43 17.95
N LEU A 110 2.34 7.45 17.49
CA LEU A 110 1.14 7.35 18.31
C LEU A 110 0.41 6.05 18.01
N ILE A 111 0.08 5.30 19.05
CA ILE A 111 -0.93 4.24 19.02
C ILE A 111 -2.17 4.76 19.74
N ASP A 112 -3.17 5.14 18.95
CA ASP A 112 -4.44 5.69 19.43
C ASP A 112 -5.47 4.56 19.53
N LEU A 113 -5.64 4.04 20.74
CA LEU A 113 -6.54 2.92 21.01
C LEU A 113 -8.00 3.34 20.92
N TYR A 114 -8.32 4.60 21.24
CA TYR A 114 -9.68 5.12 21.15
C TYR A 114 -10.20 5.19 19.72
N ASN A 115 -9.39 5.75 18.82
CA ASN A 115 -9.74 5.86 17.40
C ASN A 115 -9.34 4.61 16.59
N ARG A 116 -8.67 3.63 17.22
CA ARG A 116 -8.10 2.45 16.57
C ARG A 116 -7.24 2.83 15.38
N GLN A 117 -6.29 3.71 15.60
CA GLN A 117 -5.36 4.21 14.59
C GLN A 117 -3.94 4.28 15.10
N ILE A 118 -2.99 3.95 14.27
CA ILE A 118 -1.59 4.30 14.46
C ILE A 118 -1.25 5.51 13.61
N TYR A 119 -0.46 6.42 14.14
CA TYR A 119 -0.12 7.66 13.46
C TYR A 119 1.32 8.06 13.70
N ILE A 120 2.01 8.50 12.63
CA ILE A 120 3.35 9.08 12.71
C ILE A 120 3.22 10.58 12.43
N TYR A 121 3.75 11.39 13.33
CA TYR A 121 3.91 12.83 13.16
C TYR A 121 5.40 13.18 13.18
N SER A 122 5.84 14.01 12.25
CA SER A 122 7.21 14.49 12.16
C SER A 122 7.23 16.00 11.99
N TYR A 123 8.26 16.64 12.55
CA TYR A 123 8.42 18.09 12.53
C TYR A 123 9.88 18.47 12.31
N GLY A 124 10.10 19.58 11.60
CA GLY A 124 11.42 20.11 11.31
C GLY A 124 12.20 19.33 10.26
N GLU A 125 13.50 19.14 10.45
CA GLU A 125 14.36 18.40 9.51
C GLU A 125 13.89 16.95 9.27
N PRO A 126 13.49 16.17 10.30
CA PRO A 126 12.98 14.81 10.10
C PRO A 126 11.78 14.75 9.16
N TYR A 127 10.95 15.79 9.06
CA TYR A 127 9.79 15.80 8.16
C TYR A 127 10.18 15.76 6.67
N LYS A 128 11.40 16.20 6.32
CA LYS A 128 11.89 16.11 4.95
C LYS A 128 12.15 14.65 4.52
N ILE A 129 12.44 13.78 5.49
CA ILE A 129 12.73 12.35 5.30
C ILE A 129 11.49 11.52 5.62
N ILE A 130 10.92 11.72 6.81
CA ILE A 130 9.68 11.06 7.24
C ILE A 130 8.48 11.87 6.72
N THR A 131 8.38 11.92 5.41
CA THR A 131 7.27 12.59 4.72
C THR A 131 5.96 11.88 5.00
N LYS A 132 4.84 12.51 4.68
CA LYS A 132 3.52 11.90 4.76
C LYS A 132 3.46 10.54 4.05
N THR A 133 4.10 10.40 2.90
CA THR A 133 4.14 9.14 2.14
C THR A 133 4.90 8.06 2.89
N ASN A 134 6.06 8.38 3.44
CA ASN A 134 6.85 7.43 4.23
C ASN A 134 6.13 7.07 5.53
N ALA A 135 5.48 8.02 6.20
CA ALA A 135 4.65 7.75 7.36
C ALA A 135 3.53 6.75 7.06
N TYR A 136 2.81 6.91 5.94
CA TYR A 136 1.82 5.91 5.51
C TYR A 136 2.45 4.55 5.20
N THR A 137 3.62 4.53 4.55
CA THR A 137 4.29 3.25 4.26
C THR A 137 4.68 2.51 5.54
N ILE A 138 5.21 3.22 6.54
CA ILE A 138 5.56 2.61 7.83
C ILE A 138 4.31 2.10 8.53
N THR A 139 3.26 2.94 8.63
CA THR A 139 2.02 2.52 9.29
C THR A 139 1.33 1.37 8.57
N ASP A 140 1.38 1.32 7.23
CA ASP A 140 0.92 0.17 6.44
C ASP A 140 1.73 -1.11 6.68
N ASN A 141 3.00 -0.99 7.06
CA ASN A 141 3.85 -2.16 7.36
C ASN A 141 3.60 -2.73 8.76
N VAL A 142 3.15 -1.89 9.71
CA VAL A 142 3.07 -2.30 11.13
C VAL A 142 1.64 -2.40 11.69
N TYR A 143 0.60 -2.01 10.94
CA TYR A 143 -0.78 -1.99 11.43
C TYR A 143 -1.30 -3.37 11.86
N GLU A 144 -0.79 -4.45 11.25
CA GLU A 144 -1.19 -5.81 11.61
C GLU A 144 -0.82 -6.14 13.06
N TYR A 145 0.35 -5.69 13.54
CA TYR A 145 0.74 -5.86 14.93
C TYR A 145 -0.23 -5.14 15.88
N ALA A 146 -0.64 -3.91 15.54
CA ALA A 146 -1.62 -3.19 16.33
C ALA A 146 -3.00 -3.87 16.31
N SER A 147 -3.41 -4.44 15.17
CA SER A 147 -4.66 -5.22 15.04
C SER A 147 -4.68 -6.49 15.89
N GLU A 148 -3.51 -7.07 16.11
CA GLU A 148 -3.29 -8.26 16.94
C GLU A 148 -2.98 -7.92 18.42
N GLU A 149 -3.13 -6.66 18.82
CA GLU A 149 -2.84 -6.14 20.17
C GLU A 149 -1.36 -6.31 20.57
N LYS A 150 -0.45 -6.46 19.60
CA LYS A 150 1.00 -6.53 19.78
C LYS A 150 1.61 -5.13 19.70
N TYR A 151 1.29 -4.29 20.68
CA TYR A 151 1.63 -2.86 20.65
C TYR A 151 3.13 -2.60 20.75
N PHE A 152 3.85 -3.42 21.51
CA PHE A 152 5.31 -3.34 21.58
C PHE A 152 5.94 -3.59 20.21
N GLU A 153 5.60 -4.70 19.55
CA GLU A 153 6.13 -5.06 18.24
C GLU A 153 5.78 -3.99 17.20
N CYS A 154 4.56 -3.44 17.29
CA CYS A 154 4.11 -2.35 16.43
C CYS A 154 5.02 -1.11 16.57
N ALA A 155 5.24 -0.64 17.79
CA ALA A 155 6.07 0.53 18.05
C ALA A 155 7.54 0.28 17.71
N ASN A 156 8.08 -0.86 18.14
CA ASN A 156 9.47 -1.23 17.91
C ASN A 156 9.81 -1.33 16.42
N GLU A 157 8.95 -1.98 15.64
CA GLU A 157 9.15 -2.11 14.19
C GLU A 157 8.95 -0.77 13.46
N ALA A 158 8.02 0.07 13.91
CA ALA A 158 7.85 1.40 13.38
C ALA A 158 9.12 2.24 13.57
N PHE A 159 9.73 2.24 14.77
CA PHE A 159 10.95 2.98 15.03
C PHE A 159 12.17 2.43 14.31
N LYS A 160 12.28 1.12 14.10
CA LYS A 160 13.34 0.55 13.25
C LYS A 160 13.24 1.08 11.81
N GLN A 161 12.04 1.14 11.25
CA GLN A 161 11.83 1.68 9.90
C GLN A 161 12.09 3.19 9.85
N ILE A 162 11.68 3.94 10.87
CA ILE A 162 12.02 5.37 11.01
C ILE A 162 13.54 5.55 11.04
N ASN A 163 14.26 4.75 11.85
CA ASN A 163 15.70 4.78 11.95
C ASN A 163 16.38 4.48 10.61
N THR A 164 15.92 3.45 9.90
CA THR A 164 16.38 3.09 8.55
C THR A 164 16.27 4.28 7.58
N LEU A 165 15.12 4.96 7.58
CA LEU A 165 14.91 6.14 6.71
C LEU A 165 15.80 7.32 7.12
N LEU A 166 15.97 7.58 8.43
CA LEU A 166 16.83 8.66 8.92
C LEU A 166 18.31 8.39 8.65
N ALA A 167 18.71 7.12 8.60
CA ALA A 167 20.03 6.68 8.17
C ALA A 167 20.26 6.86 6.65
N GLY A 168 19.22 7.21 5.89
CA GLY A 168 19.29 7.38 4.43
C GLY A 168 19.07 6.10 3.64
N GLU A 169 18.60 5.04 4.29
CA GLU A 169 18.26 3.77 3.65
C GLU A 169 16.79 3.72 3.24
N GLU A 170 16.42 2.75 2.39
CA GLU A 170 15.04 2.57 1.94
C GLU A 170 14.33 1.50 2.78
N ILE A 171 13.05 1.74 3.06
CA ILE A 171 12.18 0.76 3.72
C ILE A 171 11.37 -0.05 2.70
N SER A 172 11.02 -1.28 3.08
CA SER A 172 10.12 -2.12 2.28
C SER A 172 8.76 -1.43 2.11
N ARG A 173 8.28 -1.36 0.88
CA ARG A 173 6.94 -0.87 0.58
C ARG A 173 5.99 -2.06 0.47
N PRO A 174 4.84 -2.05 1.16
CA PRO A 174 3.88 -3.14 1.04
C PRO A 174 3.45 -3.25 -0.42
N MET A 175 3.78 -4.38 -1.05
CA MET A 175 3.32 -4.64 -2.41
C MET A 175 1.81 -4.84 -2.39
N LYS A 176 1.09 -4.00 -3.10
CA LYS A 176 -0.36 -4.19 -3.33
C LYS A 176 -0.55 -5.39 -4.26
N HIS A 177 -0.44 -6.60 -3.72
CA HIS A 177 -0.55 -7.86 -4.46
C HIS A 177 -1.82 -7.93 -5.31
N ILE A 178 -2.92 -7.34 -4.83
CA ILE A 178 -4.21 -7.28 -5.54
C ILE A 178 -4.07 -6.55 -6.90
N SER A 179 -3.35 -5.43 -6.96
CA SER A 179 -3.12 -4.70 -8.21
C SER A 179 -2.29 -5.52 -9.21
N ASN A 180 -1.28 -6.24 -8.71
CA ASN A 180 -0.43 -7.08 -9.55
C ASN A 180 -1.18 -8.31 -10.08
N ILE A 181 -2.03 -8.93 -9.26
CA ILE A 181 -2.91 -10.04 -9.67
C ILE A 181 -3.91 -9.55 -10.72
N LEU A 182 -4.56 -8.41 -10.51
CA LEU A 182 -5.50 -7.84 -11.47
C LEU A 182 -4.83 -7.52 -12.80
N LEU A 183 -3.64 -6.91 -12.75
CA LEU A 183 -2.82 -6.63 -13.94
C LEU A 183 -2.45 -7.91 -14.69
N ALA A 184 -2.04 -8.95 -13.99
CA ALA A 184 -1.71 -10.26 -14.57
C ALA A 184 -2.93 -10.90 -15.26
N ILE A 185 -4.13 -10.82 -14.66
CA ILE A 185 -5.38 -11.31 -15.25
C ILE A 185 -5.71 -10.54 -16.53
N ILE A 186 -5.67 -9.19 -16.49
CA ILE A 186 -5.93 -8.35 -17.67
C ILE A 186 -4.95 -8.67 -18.79
N PHE A 187 -3.66 -8.81 -18.46
CA PHE A 187 -2.63 -9.12 -19.46
C PHE A 187 -2.82 -10.52 -20.06
N SER A 188 -3.21 -11.51 -19.25
CA SER A 188 -3.53 -12.86 -19.69
C SER A 188 -4.71 -12.89 -20.68
N ILE A 189 -5.77 -12.14 -20.38
CA ILE A 189 -6.96 -12.02 -21.27
C ILE A 189 -6.57 -11.33 -22.57
N LEU A 190 -5.79 -10.24 -22.50
CA LEU A 190 -5.33 -9.50 -23.68
C LEU A 190 -4.47 -10.38 -24.58
N LEU A 191 -3.54 -11.12 -24.00
CA LEU A 191 -2.65 -12.04 -24.73
C LEU A 191 -3.46 -13.15 -25.44
N ASN A 192 -4.42 -13.72 -24.72
CA ASN A 192 -5.32 -14.74 -25.27
C ASN A 192 -6.18 -14.18 -26.43
N TYR A 193 -6.70 -12.96 -26.28
CA TYR A 193 -7.43 -12.27 -27.36
C TYR A 193 -6.55 -12.04 -28.60
N LEU A 194 -5.30 -11.59 -28.43
CA LEU A 194 -4.36 -11.38 -29.54
C LEU A 194 -4.02 -12.70 -30.26
N LEU A 195 -3.83 -13.78 -29.50
CA LEU A 195 -3.59 -15.10 -30.06
C LEU A 195 -4.80 -15.62 -30.86
N LEU A 196 -6.02 -15.47 -30.32
CA LEU A 196 -7.26 -15.83 -31.02
C LEU A 196 -7.43 -15.01 -32.30
N LYS A 197 -7.17 -13.69 -32.26
CA LYS A 197 -7.26 -12.82 -33.44
C LYS A 197 -6.22 -13.20 -34.52
N LYS A 198 -5.02 -13.66 -34.12
CA LYS A 198 -3.99 -14.12 -35.04
C LYS A 198 -4.31 -15.48 -35.66
N THR A 199 -5.00 -16.37 -34.90
CA THR A 199 -5.36 -17.70 -35.37
C THR A 199 -6.69 -17.72 -36.15
N SER A 200 -7.61 -16.78 -35.92
CA SER A 200 -8.89 -16.70 -36.61
C SER A 200 -8.80 -16.20 -38.07
N LYS A 201 -7.63 -15.68 -38.50
CA LYS A 201 -7.40 -15.29 -39.90
C LYS A 201 -7.22 -16.47 -40.88
N VAL A 202 -7.28 -17.70 -40.41
CA VAL A 202 -6.92 -18.89 -41.22
C VAL A 202 -8.15 -19.69 -41.68
N HIS A 203 -9.38 -19.28 -41.40
CA HIS A 203 -10.52 -20.11 -41.83
C HIS A 203 -11.68 -19.30 -42.42
N ASP A 204 -11.39 -18.52 -43.46
CA ASP A 204 -12.44 -18.03 -44.37
C ASP A 204 -12.37 -18.81 -45.70
N MET A 205 -12.26 -20.13 -45.60
CA MET A 205 -12.44 -21.04 -46.72
C MET A 205 -13.49 -22.09 -46.36
N GLY A 206 -14.74 -21.79 -46.48
CA GLY A 206 -15.72 -22.85 -46.35
C GLY A 206 -17.20 -22.47 -46.34
N SER A 207 -17.54 -21.22 -46.09
CA SER A 207 -18.97 -20.85 -46.02
C SER A 207 -19.69 -20.77 -47.38
N LYS A 208 -18.94 -20.63 -48.48
CA LYS A 208 -19.55 -20.60 -49.83
C LYS A 208 -19.90 -21.96 -50.39
N ASN A 209 -19.29 -23.05 -49.94
CA ASN A 209 -19.53 -24.39 -50.46
C ASN A 209 -20.59 -25.19 -49.69
N LEU A 210 -21.02 -24.71 -48.51
CA LEU A 210 -22.06 -25.39 -47.71
C LEU A 210 -23.50 -25.00 -48.14
N LEU A 211 -23.66 -23.90 -48.90
CA LEU A 211 -24.97 -23.43 -49.35
C LEU A 211 -25.42 -23.99 -50.71
N ILE A 212 -24.54 -24.73 -51.40
CA ILE A 212 -24.89 -25.28 -52.75
C ILE A 212 -25.68 -26.59 -52.65
N GLY A 213 -25.74 -27.24 -51.50
CA GLY A 213 -26.38 -28.54 -51.31
C GLY A 213 -27.77 -28.55 -50.66
N THR A 214 -28.23 -27.47 -50.08
CA THR A 214 -29.49 -27.43 -49.36
C THR A 214 -30.49 -26.55 -50.09
N LYS A 215 -31.38 -27.16 -50.88
CA LYS A 215 -32.63 -26.53 -51.34
C LYS A 215 -33.56 -26.41 -50.12
N VAL A 216 -33.57 -25.24 -49.50
CA VAL A 216 -34.53 -24.93 -48.44
C VAL A 216 -35.75 -24.33 -49.11
N SER A 217 -36.86 -25.09 -49.16
CA SER A 217 -38.14 -24.60 -49.58
C SER A 217 -38.83 -23.86 -48.44
N TYR A 218 -38.86 -22.55 -48.52
CA TYR A 218 -39.63 -21.73 -47.57
C TYR A 218 -41.09 -21.61 -48.02
N ASN A 219 -42.00 -22.15 -47.21
CA ASN A 219 -43.43 -21.93 -47.40
C ASN A 219 -43.80 -20.66 -46.59
N MET A 220 -43.88 -19.53 -47.28
CA MET A 220 -44.19 -18.23 -46.68
C MET A 220 -45.67 -17.99 -46.56
N ASN A 221 -46.37 -18.66 -45.64
CA ASN A 221 -47.76 -18.40 -45.31
C ASN A 221 -48.05 -18.31 -43.82
N GLN A 222 -47.15 -17.62 -43.08
CA GLN A 222 -47.50 -17.20 -41.72
C GLN A 222 -47.17 -15.71 -41.56
N LYS A 223 -48.23 -14.89 -41.49
CA LYS A 223 -48.13 -13.53 -40.96
C LYS A 223 -47.81 -13.59 -39.47
N TYR A 224 -46.63 -13.12 -39.09
CA TYR A 224 -46.34 -12.85 -37.70
C TYR A 224 -46.51 -11.35 -37.45
N ASP A 225 -47.49 -11.01 -36.62
CA ASP A 225 -47.59 -9.68 -36.03
C ASP A 225 -46.48 -9.53 -35.00
N MET A 226 -45.47 -8.75 -35.33
CA MET A 226 -44.43 -8.33 -34.37
C MET A 226 -45.01 -7.25 -33.48
N LEU A 227 -45.41 -7.62 -32.28
CA LEU A 227 -45.59 -6.68 -31.17
C LEU A 227 -44.22 -6.23 -30.68
N THR A 228 -43.83 -5.04 -31.05
CA THR A 228 -42.62 -4.38 -30.53
C THR A 228 -42.97 -3.77 -29.18
N GLU A 229 -42.73 -4.49 -28.12
CA GLU A 229 -42.80 -3.95 -26.75
C GLU A 229 -41.49 -3.25 -26.43
N THR A 230 -41.46 -1.93 -26.55
CA THR A 230 -40.36 -1.09 -26.11
C THR A 230 -40.43 -0.93 -24.59
N ARG A 231 -39.74 -1.79 -23.90
CA ARG A 231 -39.54 -1.66 -22.43
C ARG A 231 -38.40 -0.68 -22.15
N SER A 232 -38.79 0.54 -21.83
CA SER A 232 -37.86 1.56 -21.29
C SER A 232 -37.50 1.19 -19.88
N THR A 233 -36.32 0.62 -19.68
CA THR A 233 -35.71 0.47 -18.35
C THR A 233 -34.98 1.75 -17.98
N ARG A 234 -35.59 2.51 -17.09
CA ARG A 234 -35.01 3.68 -16.46
C ARG A 234 -33.94 3.18 -15.44
N SER A 235 -32.69 3.23 -15.84
CA SER A 235 -31.56 2.97 -14.95
C SER A 235 -31.44 4.13 -13.93
N GLY A 236 -31.81 3.84 -12.70
CA GLY A 236 -31.55 4.73 -11.58
C GLY A 236 -30.07 4.66 -11.21
N SER A 237 -29.34 5.72 -11.52
CA SER A 237 -27.98 5.94 -11.04
C SER A 237 -28.02 6.24 -9.56
N GLY A 238 -27.69 5.25 -8.73
CA GLY A 238 -27.36 5.43 -7.33
C GLY A 238 -25.85 5.50 -7.16
N GLY A 239 -25.30 6.68 -7.37
CA GLY A 239 -23.90 6.94 -7.03
C GLY A 239 -23.75 7.07 -5.52
N HIS A 240 -23.14 6.11 -4.85
CA HIS A 240 -22.54 6.33 -3.54
C HIS A 240 -21.04 6.53 -3.76
N GLY A 241 -20.67 7.81 -3.92
CA GLY A 241 -19.30 8.24 -3.81
C GLY A 241 -18.85 8.13 -2.35
N GLY A 242 -17.98 7.17 -2.07
CA GLY A 242 -17.21 7.18 -0.84
C GLY A 242 -16.31 8.40 -0.84
N ILE A 243 -16.64 9.38 -0.02
CA ILE A 243 -15.81 10.54 0.23
C ILE A 243 -14.66 10.05 1.09
N GLY A 244 -13.51 9.78 0.45
CA GLY A 244 -12.24 9.70 1.13
C GLY A 244 -11.97 11.04 1.78
N GLY A 245 -11.95 11.08 3.12
CA GLY A 245 -11.66 12.27 3.89
C GLY A 245 -10.25 12.77 3.56
N GLY A 246 -10.15 13.74 2.67
CA GLY A 246 -8.97 14.54 2.49
C GLY A 246 -8.79 15.42 3.71
N GLY A 247 -7.85 15.02 4.61
CA GLY A 247 -7.40 15.87 5.67
C GLY A 247 -6.84 17.14 5.08
N PHE A 248 -7.48 18.26 5.37
CA PHE A 248 -6.95 19.58 5.14
C PHE A 248 -5.68 19.73 5.99
N GLY A 249 -4.54 19.54 5.35
CA GLY A 249 -3.26 19.94 5.89
C GLY A 249 -3.22 21.46 5.90
N GLY A 250 -3.52 22.07 7.03
CA GLY A 250 -3.26 23.46 7.25
C GLY A 250 -1.76 23.67 7.07
N GLY A 251 -1.39 24.57 6.14
CA GLY A 251 -0.02 24.98 5.91
C GLY A 251 0.54 25.72 7.12
N GLY A 252 0.98 24.97 8.11
CA GLY A 252 1.84 25.41 9.19
C GLY A 252 3.24 24.99 8.86
N ILE A 253 4.16 25.92 9.03
CA ILE A 253 5.58 25.75 8.76
C ILE A 253 6.09 24.53 9.54
N GLY A 254 6.40 23.42 8.87
CA GLY A 254 7.38 22.45 9.30
C GLY A 254 6.96 21.10 9.84
N GLY A 255 5.69 20.71 9.84
CA GLY A 255 5.33 19.38 10.36
C GLY A 255 4.16 18.73 9.65
N GLY A 256 4.06 17.41 9.74
CA GLY A 256 2.96 16.60 9.19
C GLY A 256 3.13 15.12 9.50
N GLY A 257 2.20 14.32 9.05
CA GLY A 257 2.23 12.90 9.34
C GLY A 257 1.25 12.08 8.51
N GLY A 258 1.21 10.80 8.78
CA GLY A 258 0.30 9.84 8.17
C GLY A 258 0.00 8.70 9.12
N GLY A 259 -1.12 8.02 8.92
CA GLY A 259 -1.55 6.95 9.81
C GLY A 259 -2.44 5.93 9.15
N HIS A 260 -2.62 4.79 9.81
CA HIS A 260 -3.43 3.66 9.39
C HIS A 260 -4.39 3.23 10.50
N SER A 261 -5.59 2.80 10.12
CA SER A 261 -6.55 2.19 11.07
C SER A 261 -6.25 0.71 11.25
N PHE A 262 -6.49 0.19 12.46
CA PHE A 262 -6.33 -1.20 12.80
C PHE A 262 -7.54 -1.76 13.55
#